data_c7dce111e21eefaad777af4763af4bee
#
_entry.id   c7dce111e21eefaad777af4763af4bee
#
_cell.length_a   1.000
_cell.length_b   1.000
_cell.length_c   1.000
_cell.angle_alpha   90.00
_cell.angle_beta   90.00
_cell.angle_gamma   90.00
#
_symmetry.space_group_name_H-M   'P 1'
#
loop_
_entity.id
_entity.type
_entity.pdbx_description
1 polymer ?
#
loop_
_entity_poly.entity_id
_entity_poly.type
_entity_poly.pdbx_seq_one_letter_code
_entity_poly.pdbx_strand_id
1 'polypeptide(L)'
;MTVFRQENVDDYYDTGEELGSGKFAVVKKCREKSTGLQYAAKFIKKRRTKSSRRGVSREDIEREVSILKEIQHPNVITLHEVYENKTDVILILELVAGGELFDFLAEKESLTEEEATEFLKQILNGVYYLHSLQIAHFDLKPENIMLLDRNVPKPRIKIIDFGLAHKIDFGNEFKNIFGTPEFVAPEIVNYEPLGLEADMWSIGVITYILLSGASPFLGDTKQETLANVSAVNYEFEDEYFSNTSALAKDFIRRLLVKDPKKRMTIQDSLQHPWIKPKDTQQALSSAWSHPQFEK
;
A
#
# COMPACT_ATOMS: atom_id res chain seq x y z
N MET A 1 -25.79 -13.32 -2.72
CA MET A 1 -24.45 -13.97 -2.73
C MET A 1 -23.89 -13.87 -4.15
N THR A 2 -22.73 -13.20 -4.31
CA THR A 2 -22.11 -13.06 -5.62
C THR A 2 -21.57 -14.41 -6.12
N VAL A 3 -21.90 -14.75 -7.38
CA VAL A 3 -21.42 -15.98 -8.01
C VAL A 3 -20.29 -15.61 -8.99
N PHE A 4 -19.12 -16.25 -8.84
CA PHE A 4 -18.00 -16.11 -9.73
C PHE A 4 -18.06 -17.18 -10.84
N ARG A 5 -17.20 -17.08 -11.85
CA ARG A 5 -17.17 -18.06 -12.94
C ARG A 5 -16.89 -19.46 -12.40
N GLN A 6 -17.74 -20.42 -12.76
CA GLN A 6 -17.69 -21.81 -12.29
C GLN A 6 -16.91 -22.73 -13.24
N GLU A 7 -16.54 -22.25 -14.42
CA GLU A 7 -15.75 -23.01 -15.37
C GLU A 7 -14.37 -23.32 -14.77
N ASN A 8 -13.76 -24.40 -15.20
CA ASN A 8 -12.40 -24.73 -14.77
C ASN A 8 -11.42 -23.70 -15.32
N VAL A 9 -10.70 -23.01 -14.43
CA VAL A 9 -9.71 -22.00 -14.82
C VAL A 9 -8.63 -22.58 -15.74
N ASP A 10 -8.28 -23.87 -15.60
CA ASP A 10 -7.29 -24.53 -16.42
C ASP A 10 -7.71 -24.68 -17.88
N ASP A 11 -9.00 -24.55 -18.20
CA ASP A 11 -9.49 -24.53 -19.58
C ASP A 11 -9.15 -23.21 -20.29
N TYR A 12 -8.93 -22.14 -19.54
CA TYR A 12 -8.72 -20.79 -20.08
C TYR A 12 -7.33 -20.22 -19.83
N TYR A 13 -6.59 -20.77 -18.84
CA TYR A 13 -5.26 -20.30 -18.45
C TYR A 13 -4.29 -21.45 -18.27
N ASP A 14 -3.06 -21.24 -18.73
CA ASP A 14 -1.93 -22.09 -18.36
C ASP A 14 -1.27 -21.49 -17.13
N THR A 15 -1.22 -22.24 -16.03
CA THR A 15 -0.55 -21.82 -14.80
C THR A 15 0.92 -22.23 -14.81
N GLY A 16 1.77 -21.31 -14.33
CA GLY A 16 3.21 -21.51 -14.28
C GLY A 16 3.78 -21.46 -12.87
N GLU A 17 4.92 -20.81 -12.74
CA GLU A 17 5.65 -20.73 -11.48
C GLU A 17 4.90 -19.99 -10.39
N GLU A 18 5.14 -20.39 -9.14
CA GLU A 18 4.65 -19.68 -7.96
C GLU A 18 5.41 -18.36 -7.80
N LEU A 19 4.67 -17.26 -7.65
CA LEU A 19 5.23 -15.92 -7.45
C LEU A 19 5.28 -15.52 -5.97
N GLY A 20 4.41 -16.10 -5.16
CA GLY A 20 4.33 -15.82 -3.74
C GLY A 20 3.27 -16.67 -3.05
N SER A 21 3.35 -16.72 -1.73
CA SER A 21 2.36 -17.43 -0.92
C SER A 21 2.17 -16.73 0.42
N GLY A 22 0.95 -16.75 0.91
CA GLY A 22 0.58 -16.29 2.23
C GLY A 22 -0.12 -17.41 3.01
N LYS A 23 -0.74 -17.04 4.12
CA LYS A 23 -1.39 -18.04 5.01
C LYS A 23 -2.50 -18.84 4.31
N PHE A 24 -3.33 -18.17 3.50
CA PHE A 24 -4.47 -18.78 2.82
C PHE A 24 -4.54 -18.46 1.33
N ALA A 25 -3.44 -18.02 0.75
CA ALA A 25 -3.39 -17.69 -0.65
C ALA A 25 -2.06 -18.08 -1.28
N VAL A 26 -2.11 -18.50 -2.55
CA VAL A 26 -0.93 -18.77 -3.37
C VAL A 26 -1.09 -17.99 -4.67
N VAL A 27 -0.06 -17.29 -5.09
CA VAL A 27 -0.06 -16.53 -6.34
C VAL A 27 0.85 -17.24 -7.34
N LYS A 28 0.31 -17.52 -8.52
CA LYS A 28 1.04 -18.17 -9.61
C LYS A 28 1.00 -17.32 -10.87
N LYS A 29 2.10 -17.29 -11.61
CA LYS A 29 2.10 -16.72 -12.95
C LYS A 29 1.19 -17.54 -13.84
N CYS A 30 0.40 -16.90 -14.71
CA CYS A 30 -0.45 -17.60 -15.65
C CYS A 30 -0.50 -16.85 -16.99
N ARG A 31 -0.95 -17.59 -18.02
CA ARG A 31 -1.10 -17.06 -19.37
C ARG A 31 -2.50 -17.40 -19.88
N GLU A 32 -3.21 -16.40 -20.34
CA GLU A 32 -4.53 -16.59 -20.97
C GLU A 32 -4.37 -17.26 -22.32
N LYS A 33 -5.04 -18.41 -22.52
CA LYS A 33 -4.89 -19.20 -23.74
C LYS A 33 -5.39 -18.47 -24.98
N SER A 34 -6.49 -17.73 -24.87
CA SER A 34 -7.12 -17.04 -26.00
C SER A 34 -6.33 -15.85 -26.54
N THR A 35 -5.59 -15.13 -25.67
CA THR A 35 -4.88 -13.90 -26.01
C THR A 35 -3.37 -14.03 -25.97
N GLY A 36 -2.86 -15.03 -25.25
CA GLY A 36 -1.43 -15.16 -24.94
C GLY A 36 -0.90 -14.17 -23.93
N LEU A 37 -1.76 -13.34 -23.34
CA LEU A 37 -1.36 -12.35 -22.32
C LEU A 37 -1.09 -13.02 -20.98
N GLN A 38 -0.10 -12.50 -20.28
CA GLN A 38 0.30 -12.99 -18.95
C GLN A 38 -0.39 -12.24 -17.83
N TYR A 39 -0.77 -12.98 -16.78
CA TYR A 39 -1.42 -12.48 -15.57
C TYR A 39 -0.84 -13.17 -14.34
N ALA A 40 -1.28 -12.75 -13.18
CA ALA A 40 -1.04 -13.43 -11.91
C ALA A 40 -2.37 -14.02 -11.41
N ALA A 41 -2.37 -15.30 -11.07
CA ALA A 41 -3.55 -16.00 -10.54
C ALA A 41 -3.37 -16.17 -9.02
N LYS A 42 -4.23 -15.49 -8.25
CA LYS A 42 -4.26 -15.60 -6.78
C LYS A 42 -5.31 -16.62 -6.38
N PHE A 43 -4.87 -17.74 -5.84
CA PHE A 43 -5.73 -18.82 -5.34
C PHE A 43 -6.00 -18.59 -3.86
N ILE A 44 -7.22 -18.16 -3.53
CA ILE A 44 -7.63 -17.90 -2.15
C ILE A 44 -8.40 -19.11 -1.63
N LYS A 45 -7.91 -19.74 -0.57
CA LYS A 45 -8.56 -20.91 0.05
C LYS A 45 -9.84 -20.49 0.77
N LYS A 46 -10.96 -21.11 0.39
CA LYS A 46 -12.26 -20.86 1.00
C LYS A 46 -12.39 -21.61 2.33
N ARG A 47 -13.06 -21.00 3.32
CA ARG A 47 -13.51 -21.71 4.52
C ARG A 47 -14.55 -22.75 4.14
N ARG A 48 -14.43 -23.96 4.70
CA ARG A 48 -15.40 -25.04 4.49
C ARG A 48 -16.67 -24.85 5.30
N THR A 49 -16.54 -24.30 6.53
CA THR A 49 -17.65 -24.07 7.47
C THR A 49 -17.47 -22.72 8.15
N LYS A 50 -18.56 -22.16 8.68
CA LYS A 50 -18.54 -20.87 9.40
C LYS A 50 -17.63 -20.89 10.63
N SER A 51 -17.47 -22.04 11.27
CA SER A 51 -16.64 -22.21 12.47
C SER A 51 -15.17 -22.51 12.16
N SER A 52 -14.83 -22.80 10.89
CA SER A 52 -13.46 -23.11 10.51
C SER A 52 -12.57 -21.86 10.61
N ARG A 53 -11.37 -22.04 11.17
CA ARG A 53 -10.31 -21.02 11.18
C ARG A 53 -9.35 -21.18 9.99
N ARG A 54 -9.59 -22.18 9.13
CA ARG A 54 -8.78 -22.46 7.94
C ARG A 54 -9.47 -21.90 6.71
N GLY A 55 -8.80 -20.98 6.04
CA GLY A 55 -9.32 -20.35 4.86
C GLY A 55 -9.96 -18.99 5.15
N VAL A 56 -10.39 -18.32 4.09
CA VAL A 56 -10.95 -16.97 4.10
C VAL A 56 -12.47 -17.05 3.99
N SER A 57 -13.19 -16.27 4.80
CA SER A 57 -14.64 -16.22 4.76
C SER A 57 -15.14 -15.69 3.42
N ARG A 58 -16.35 -16.13 3.02
CA ARG A 58 -17.00 -15.63 1.79
C ARG A 58 -17.16 -14.13 1.80
N GLU A 59 -17.53 -13.58 2.94
CA GLU A 59 -17.69 -12.12 3.14
C GLU A 59 -16.38 -11.38 2.83
N ASP A 60 -15.25 -11.86 3.35
CA ASP A 60 -13.94 -11.22 3.12
C ASP A 60 -13.51 -11.33 1.66
N ILE A 61 -13.74 -12.49 1.02
CA ILE A 61 -13.42 -12.67 -0.40
C ILE A 61 -14.27 -11.76 -1.28
N GLU A 62 -15.57 -11.71 -1.04
CA GLU A 62 -16.48 -10.85 -1.81
C GLU A 62 -16.14 -9.37 -1.64
N ARG A 63 -15.71 -8.95 -0.46
CA ARG A 63 -15.25 -7.58 -0.21
C ARG A 63 -14.00 -7.24 -1.00
N GLU A 64 -12.99 -8.11 -0.98
CA GLU A 64 -11.76 -7.91 -1.76
C GLU A 64 -12.09 -7.79 -3.25
N VAL A 65 -12.90 -8.69 -3.79
CA VAL A 65 -13.30 -8.70 -5.21
C VAL A 65 -14.10 -7.44 -5.55
N SER A 66 -15.05 -7.05 -4.71
CA SER A 66 -15.86 -5.86 -4.92
C SER A 66 -15.01 -4.58 -5.02
N ILE A 67 -14.03 -4.45 -4.14
CA ILE A 67 -13.10 -3.31 -4.16
C ILE A 67 -12.23 -3.37 -5.42
N LEU A 68 -11.65 -4.52 -5.75
CA LEU A 68 -10.81 -4.67 -6.94
C LEU A 68 -11.55 -4.37 -8.24
N LYS A 69 -12.84 -4.70 -8.32
CA LYS A 69 -13.67 -4.39 -9.49
C LYS A 69 -13.91 -2.88 -9.69
N GLU A 70 -13.83 -2.12 -8.64
CA GLU A 70 -14.11 -0.68 -8.66
C GLU A 70 -12.88 0.15 -9.08
N ILE A 71 -11.67 -0.39 -8.91
CA ILE A 71 -10.44 0.40 -9.04
C ILE A 71 -9.74 0.21 -10.39
N GLN A 72 -9.29 1.34 -10.96
CA GLN A 72 -8.43 1.38 -12.14
C GLN A 72 -7.56 2.62 -12.08
N HIS A 73 -6.26 2.42 -11.86
CA HIS A 73 -5.27 3.50 -11.74
C HIS A 73 -3.88 2.94 -12.05
N PRO A 74 -2.97 3.73 -12.64
CA PRO A 74 -1.62 3.26 -13.00
C PRO A 74 -0.80 2.71 -11.83
N ASN A 75 -1.06 3.17 -10.61
CA ASN A 75 -0.31 2.75 -9.41
C ASN A 75 -1.06 1.76 -8.53
N VAL A 76 -2.11 1.16 -9.03
CA VAL A 76 -2.92 0.16 -8.33
C VAL A 76 -3.13 -1.05 -9.23
N ILE A 77 -3.01 -2.26 -8.66
CA ILE A 77 -3.23 -3.50 -9.41
C ILE A 77 -4.66 -3.59 -9.93
N THR A 78 -4.84 -4.15 -11.13
CA THR A 78 -6.16 -4.35 -11.74
C THR A 78 -6.58 -5.81 -11.74
N LEU A 79 -7.88 -6.04 -11.58
CA LEU A 79 -8.51 -7.35 -11.65
C LEU A 79 -9.05 -7.60 -13.06
N HIS A 80 -8.68 -8.76 -13.63
CA HIS A 80 -9.13 -9.17 -14.98
C HIS A 80 -10.38 -10.05 -14.91
N GLU A 81 -10.32 -11.16 -14.17
CA GLU A 81 -11.42 -12.13 -14.03
C GLU A 81 -11.40 -12.80 -12.67
N VAL A 82 -12.53 -13.43 -12.29
CA VAL A 82 -12.66 -14.21 -11.07
C VAL A 82 -13.32 -15.53 -11.36
N TYR A 83 -12.67 -16.61 -10.94
CA TYR A 83 -13.18 -17.98 -11.01
C TYR A 83 -13.37 -18.55 -9.60
N GLU A 84 -14.20 -19.55 -9.46
CA GLU A 84 -14.26 -20.31 -8.22
C GLU A 84 -14.52 -21.80 -8.49
N ASN A 85 -13.96 -22.62 -7.63
CA ASN A 85 -14.23 -24.05 -7.54
C ASN A 85 -14.60 -24.41 -6.11
N LYS A 86 -14.64 -25.70 -5.76
CA LYS A 86 -15.06 -26.15 -4.42
C LYS A 86 -14.13 -25.66 -3.30
N THR A 87 -12.84 -25.46 -3.58
CA THR A 87 -11.80 -25.19 -2.57
C THR A 87 -11.30 -23.75 -2.59
N ASP A 88 -11.32 -23.10 -3.75
CA ASP A 88 -10.68 -21.81 -3.97
C ASP A 88 -11.55 -20.81 -4.71
N VAL A 89 -11.30 -19.53 -4.48
CA VAL A 89 -11.64 -18.43 -5.38
C VAL A 89 -10.34 -17.99 -6.04
N ILE A 90 -10.34 -17.88 -7.36
CA ILE A 90 -9.14 -17.57 -8.14
C ILE A 90 -9.29 -16.19 -8.77
N LEU A 91 -8.47 -15.24 -8.33
CA LEU A 91 -8.42 -13.89 -8.88
C LEU A 91 -7.36 -13.84 -9.98
N ILE A 92 -7.78 -13.50 -11.19
CA ILE A 92 -6.85 -13.23 -12.29
C ILE A 92 -6.52 -11.76 -12.27
N LEU A 93 -5.31 -11.45 -11.85
CA LEU A 93 -4.83 -10.10 -11.59
C LEU A 93 -3.77 -9.70 -12.63
N GLU A 94 -3.60 -8.41 -12.80
CA GLU A 94 -2.48 -7.86 -13.56
C GLU A 94 -1.17 -8.46 -13.06
N LEU A 95 -0.28 -8.83 -13.98
CA LEU A 95 1.06 -9.32 -13.62
C LEU A 95 1.98 -8.13 -13.37
N VAL A 96 2.54 -8.07 -12.16
CA VAL A 96 3.54 -7.08 -11.78
C VAL A 96 4.82 -7.85 -11.47
N ALA A 97 5.77 -7.85 -12.42
CA ALA A 97 6.84 -8.84 -12.48
C ALA A 97 8.19 -8.39 -11.91
N GLY A 98 8.32 -7.13 -11.48
CA GLY A 98 9.60 -6.56 -11.03
C GLY A 98 9.99 -6.86 -9.58
N GLY A 99 9.17 -7.62 -8.85
CA GLY A 99 9.41 -7.96 -7.45
C GLY A 99 8.88 -6.92 -6.46
N GLU A 100 9.00 -7.22 -5.18
CA GLU A 100 8.55 -6.35 -4.09
C GLU A 100 9.51 -5.19 -3.86
N LEU A 101 8.98 -4.03 -3.47
CA LEU A 101 9.79 -2.89 -3.02
C LEU A 101 10.68 -3.30 -1.84
N PHE A 102 10.17 -4.16 -0.95
CA PHE A 102 10.94 -4.71 0.18
C PHE A 102 12.26 -5.33 -0.27
N ASP A 103 12.24 -6.21 -1.29
CA ASP A 103 13.43 -6.89 -1.80
C ASP A 103 14.39 -5.90 -2.50
N PHE A 104 13.82 -4.94 -3.22
CA PHE A 104 14.60 -3.88 -3.88
C PHE A 104 15.35 -3.02 -2.85
N LEU A 105 14.71 -2.67 -1.73
CA LEU A 105 15.34 -1.92 -0.64
C LEU A 105 16.44 -2.73 0.05
N ALA A 106 16.24 -4.03 0.24
CA ALA A 106 17.24 -4.92 0.85
C ALA A 106 18.53 -4.95 0.03
N GLU A 107 18.44 -4.90 -1.29
CA GLU A 107 19.60 -4.86 -2.18
C GLU A 107 20.33 -3.52 -2.17
N LYS A 108 19.62 -2.41 -1.95
CA LYS A 108 20.17 -1.06 -2.00
C LYS A 108 20.57 -0.49 -0.63
N GLU A 109 20.19 -1.16 0.45
CA GLU A 109 20.39 -0.74 1.85
C GLU A 109 19.61 0.53 2.21
N SER A 110 19.81 1.63 1.49
CA SER A 110 19.05 2.88 1.65
C SER A 110 18.96 3.63 0.32
N LEU A 111 18.01 4.54 0.22
CA LEU A 111 17.78 5.36 -0.97
C LEU A 111 18.20 6.80 -0.69
N THR A 112 18.61 7.51 -1.76
CA THR A 112 18.71 8.97 -1.70
C THR A 112 17.31 9.57 -1.51
N GLU A 113 17.21 10.81 -1.05
CA GLU A 113 15.91 11.48 -0.92
C GLU A 113 15.19 11.61 -2.25
N GLU A 114 15.94 11.84 -3.35
CA GLU A 114 15.37 11.89 -4.69
C GLU A 114 14.75 10.55 -5.10
N GLU A 115 15.48 9.45 -4.91
CA GLU A 115 14.98 8.10 -5.19
C GLU A 115 13.76 7.76 -4.33
N ALA A 116 13.82 8.10 -3.03
CA ALA A 116 12.72 7.87 -2.10
C ALA A 116 11.46 8.65 -2.52
N THR A 117 11.59 9.91 -2.91
CA THR A 117 10.45 10.71 -3.36
C THR A 117 9.87 10.22 -4.69
N GLU A 118 10.68 9.66 -5.58
CA GLU A 118 10.19 9.05 -6.82
C GLU A 118 9.27 7.86 -6.56
N PHE A 119 9.61 7.00 -5.60
CA PHE A 119 8.71 5.93 -5.17
C PHE A 119 7.50 6.47 -4.42
N LEU A 120 7.74 7.38 -3.49
CA LEU A 120 6.70 7.90 -2.61
C LEU A 120 5.62 8.65 -3.36
N LYS A 121 5.97 9.46 -4.35
CA LYS A 121 5.00 10.18 -5.20
C LYS A 121 4.03 9.22 -5.87
N GLN A 122 4.51 8.08 -6.35
CA GLN A 122 3.66 7.07 -6.97
C GLN A 122 2.74 6.41 -5.95
N ILE A 123 3.26 6.08 -4.76
CA ILE A 123 2.46 5.53 -3.65
C ILE A 123 1.36 6.54 -3.28
N LEU A 124 1.72 7.81 -3.11
CA LEU A 124 0.77 8.87 -2.77
C LEU A 124 -0.31 9.04 -3.85
N ASN A 125 0.06 8.98 -5.13
CA ASN A 125 -0.90 9.05 -6.23
C ASN A 125 -1.91 7.89 -6.18
N GLY A 126 -1.42 6.67 -5.94
CA GLY A 126 -2.28 5.49 -5.79
C GLY A 126 -3.23 5.61 -4.59
N VAL A 127 -2.70 6.05 -3.45
CA VAL A 127 -3.50 6.23 -2.23
C VAL A 127 -4.50 7.39 -2.38
N TYR A 128 -4.10 8.47 -3.03
CA TYR A 128 -5.02 9.57 -3.36
C TYR A 128 -6.24 9.07 -4.14
N TYR A 129 -6.00 8.24 -5.15
CA TYR A 129 -7.06 7.61 -5.93
C TYR A 129 -7.97 6.76 -5.05
N LEU A 130 -7.41 5.86 -4.23
CA LEU A 130 -8.17 5.00 -3.33
C LEU A 130 -9.00 5.82 -2.33
N HIS A 131 -8.38 6.80 -1.69
CA HIS A 131 -9.05 7.65 -0.70
C HIS A 131 -10.15 8.52 -1.32
N SER A 132 -10.00 8.92 -2.59
CA SER A 132 -11.07 9.63 -3.33
C SER A 132 -12.32 8.77 -3.53
N LEU A 133 -12.16 7.44 -3.53
CA LEU A 133 -13.25 6.47 -3.58
C LEU A 133 -13.69 6.00 -2.19
N GLN A 134 -13.17 6.61 -1.12
CA GLN A 134 -13.40 6.21 0.27
C GLN A 134 -12.93 4.77 0.56
N ILE A 135 -11.87 4.33 -0.08
CA ILE A 135 -11.26 3.02 0.15
C ILE A 135 -10.01 3.20 1.00
N ALA A 136 -9.99 2.53 2.16
CA ALA A 136 -8.79 2.36 2.98
C ALA A 136 -8.16 1.01 2.63
N HIS A 137 -6.86 1.00 2.39
CA HIS A 137 -6.13 -0.23 2.05
C HIS A 137 -5.89 -1.10 3.31
N PHE A 138 -5.47 -0.48 4.40
CA PHE A 138 -5.22 -1.07 5.71
C PHE A 138 -4.04 -2.04 5.82
N ASP A 139 -3.31 -2.26 4.74
CA ASP A 139 -2.15 -3.17 4.76
C ASP A 139 -0.97 -2.62 3.92
N LEU A 140 -0.78 -1.31 3.95
CA LEU A 140 0.32 -0.67 3.23
C LEU A 140 1.66 -0.97 3.92
N LYS A 141 2.55 -1.60 3.19
CA LYS A 141 3.90 -1.99 3.61
C LYS A 141 4.75 -2.29 2.36
N PRO A 142 6.09 -2.32 2.49
CA PRO A 142 6.95 -2.54 1.32
C PRO A 142 6.71 -3.87 0.59
N GLU A 143 6.22 -4.91 1.28
CA GLU A 143 5.85 -6.19 0.66
C GLU A 143 4.61 -6.08 -0.25
N ASN A 144 3.75 -5.10 -0.01
CA ASN A 144 2.53 -4.86 -0.78
C ASN A 144 2.67 -3.74 -1.82
N ILE A 145 3.89 -3.36 -2.12
CA ILE A 145 4.22 -2.42 -3.19
C ILE A 145 5.16 -3.14 -4.15
N MET A 146 4.69 -3.37 -5.36
CA MET A 146 5.42 -4.14 -6.38
C MET A 146 5.98 -3.22 -7.46
N LEU A 147 7.13 -3.59 -8.01
CA LEU A 147 7.73 -2.90 -9.14
C LEU A 147 7.30 -3.56 -10.44
N LEU A 148 7.06 -2.76 -11.48
CA LEU A 148 6.80 -3.27 -12.84
C LEU A 148 8.08 -3.83 -13.46
N ASP A 149 9.18 -3.07 -13.35
CA ASP A 149 10.51 -3.48 -13.82
C ASP A 149 11.56 -2.88 -12.89
N ARG A 150 12.31 -3.74 -12.21
CA ARG A 150 13.34 -3.33 -11.25
C ARG A 150 14.64 -2.85 -11.90
N ASN A 151 14.81 -3.08 -13.19
CA ASN A 151 16.06 -2.83 -13.91
C ASN A 151 16.08 -1.48 -14.67
N VAL A 152 15.12 -0.62 -14.41
CA VAL A 152 15.05 0.72 -14.98
C VAL A 152 15.49 1.78 -13.96
N PRO A 153 15.95 2.98 -14.39
CA PRO A 153 16.43 4.01 -13.46
C PRO A 153 15.38 4.52 -12.47
N LYS A 154 14.12 4.61 -12.91
CA LYS A 154 12.98 5.07 -12.09
C LYS A 154 11.86 4.04 -12.14
N PRO A 155 11.94 2.96 -11.35
CA PRO A 155 10.93 1.91 -11.38
C PRO A 155 9.52 2.44 -11.08
N ARG A 156 8.55 1.96 -11.86
CA ARG A 156 7.13 2.19 -11.60
C ARG A 156 6.62 1.19 -10.60
N ILE A 157 5.72 1.63 -9.73
CA ILE A 157 5.15 0.78 -8.68
C ILE A 157 3.65 0.60 -8.83
N LYS A 158 3.17 -0.49 -8.26
CA LYS A 158 1.74 -0.72 -8.05
C LYS A 158 1.48 -1.19 -6.62
N ILE A 159 0.42 -0.66 -6.04
CA ILE A 159 -0.10 -1.10 -4.75
C ILE A 159 -0.88 -2.38 -5.00
N ILE A 160 -0.59 -3.41 -4.23
CA ILE A 160 -1.22 -4.73 -4.32
C ILE A 160 -1.87 -5.14 -3.00
N ASP A 161 -2.51 -6.31 -2.99
CA ASP A 161 -3.12 -6.98 -1.84
C ASP A 161 -4.18 -6.16 -1.12
N PHE A 162 -5.40 -6.29 -1.59
CA PHE A 162 -6.59 -5.64 -1.06
C PHE A 162 -7.39 -6.53 -0.09
N GLY A 163 -6.75 -7.55 0.47
CA GLY A 163 -7.39 -8.50 1.39
C GLY A 163 -7.93 -7.87 2.68
N LEU A 164 -7.34 -6.78 3.14
CA LEU A 164 -7.81 -6.03 4.31
C LEU A 164 -8.53 -4.73 3.95
N ALA A 165 -8.60 -4.37 2.67
CA ALA A 165 -9.19 -3.12 2.24
C ALA A 165 -10.68 -3.04 2.55
N HIS A 166 -11.13 -1.85 2.91
CA HIS A 166 -12.53 -1.58 3.25
C HIS A 166 -12.98 -0.24 2.69
N LYS A 167 -14.24 -0.20 2.29
CA LYS A 167 -14.92 1.06 1.98
C LYS A 167 -15.32 1.73 3.28
N ILE A 168 -14.91 2.99 3.44
CA ILE A 168 -15.20 3.77 4.66
C ILE A 168 -16.44 4.61 4.40
N ASP A 169 -17.58 4.16 4.95
CA ASP A 169 -18.84 4.86 4.87
C ASP A 169 -19.06 5.71 6.13
N PHE A 170 -19.72 6.84 5.96
CA PHE A 170 -20.09 7.70 7.09
C PHE A 170 -20.95 6.94 8.10
N GLY A 171 -20.49 6.90 9.37
CA GLY A 171 -21.23 6.32 10.48
C GLY A 171 -21.00 4.84 10.75
N ASN A 172 -20.21 4.15 9.95
CA ASN A 172 -19.80 2.78 10.24
C ASN A 172 -18.48 2.79 11.01
N GLU A 173 -18.57 2.52 12.31
CA GLU A 173 -17.40 2.27 13.13
C GLU A 173 -16.80 0.91 12.78
N PHE A 174 -15.60 0.94 12.30
CA PHE A 174 -14.86 -0.23 11.92
C PHE A 174 -13.71 -0.41 12.92
N LYS A 175 -13.69 -1.52 13.68
CA LYS A 175 -12.75 -1.71 14.79
C LYS A 175 -11.87 -2.96 14.73
N ASN A 176 -12.08 -3.84 13.76
CA ASN A 176 -11.53 -5.19 13.79
C ASN A 176 -10.60 -5.53 12.63
N ILE A 177 -9.63 -4.66 12.34
CA ILE A 177 -8.55 -4.99 11.40
C ILE A 177 -7.25 -5.08 12.16
N PHE A 178 -6.42 -6.04 11.78
CA PHE A 178 -5.06 -6.13 12.26
C PHE A 178 -4.11 -6.54 11.13
N GLY A 179 -3.22 -5.63 10.75
CA GLY A 179 -2.16 -5.86 9.79
C GLY A 179 -0.83 -6.23 10.45
N THR A 180 0.27 -5.95 9.79
CA THR A 180 1.62 -6.21 10.29
C THR A 180 2.00 -5.19 11.38
N PRO A 181 2.44 -5.62 12.57
CA PRO A 181 2.70 -4.73 13.71
C PRO A 181 3.58 -3.52 13.43
N GLU A 182 4.62 -3.66 12.62
CA GLU A 182 5.53 -2.55 12.27
C GLU A 182 4.83 -1.39 11.55
N PHE A 183 3.73 -1.66 10.86
CA PHE A 183 3.08 -0.72 9.93
C PHE A 183 1.72 -0.23 10.38
N VAL A 184 1.10 -0.89 11.37
CA VAL A 184 -0.25 -0.54 11.82
C VAL A 184 -0.27 0.74 12.66
N ALA A 185 -1.33 1.54 12.47
CA ALA A 185 -1.54 2.78 13.21
C ALA A 185 -1.94 2.53 14.67
N PRO A 186 -1.72 3.51 15.58
CA PRO A 186 -2.12 3.39 16.98
C PRO A 186 -3.61 3.05 17.18
N GLU A 187 -4.50 3.59 16.36
CA GLU A 187 -5.94 3.31 16.44
C GLU A 187 -6.24 1.84 16.16
N ILE A 188 -5.44 1.18 15.31
CA ILE A 188 -5.57 -0.28 15.08
C ILE A 188 -5.13 -1.04 16.32
N VAL A 189 -3.98 -0.69 16.90
CA VAL A 189 -3.45 -1.32 18.12
C VAL A 189 -4.42 -1.22 19.27
N ASN A 190 -5.10 -0.07 19.41
CA ASN A 190 -5.97 0.25 20.54
C ASN A 190 -7.45 -0.05 20.28
N TYR A 191 -7.78 -0.73 19.17
CA TYR A 191 -9.17 -1.10 18.80
C TYR A 191 -10.12 0.10 18.76
N GLU A 192 -9.62 1.24 18.30
CA GLU A 192 -10.40 2.46 18.11
C GLU A 192 -11.06 2.48 16.71
N PRO A 193 -12.01 3.39 16.45
CA PRO A 193 -12.61 3.53 15.12
C PRO A 193 -11.56 3.82 14.04
N LEU A 194 -11.65 3.12 12.91
CA LEU A 194 -10.69 3.19 11.81
C LEU A 194 -11.25 3.95 10.62
N GLY A 195 -10.36 4.66 9.93
CA GLY A 195 -10.65 5.38 8.70
C GLY A 195 -9.46 5.43 7.76
N LEU A 196 -9.52 6.33 6.78
CA LEU A 196 -8.48 6.53 5.79
C LEU A 196 -7.14 6.93 6.40
N GLU A 197 -7.18 7.56 7.58
CA GLU A 197 -6.01 8.08 8.29
C GLU A 197 -5.01 6.98 8.70
N ALA A 198 -5.48 5.74 8.87
CA ALA A 198 -4.60 4.61 9.18
C ALA A 198 -3.59 4.34 8.06
N ASP A 199 -3.98 4.52 6.80
CA ASP A 199 -3.08 4.41 5.66
C ASP A 199 -1.98 5.47 5.69
N MET A 200 -2.29 6.66 6.16
CA MET A 200 -1.33 7.77 6.23
C MET A 200 -0.23 7.50 7.24
N TRP A 201 -0.57 6.89 8.38
CA TRP A 201 0.43 6.40 9.33
C TRP A 201 1.39 5.41 8.67
N SER A 202 0.85 4.41 7.98
CA SER A 202 1.65 3.38 7.29
C SER A 202 2.60 4.01 6.27
N ILE A 203 2.15 5.03 5.53
CA ILE A 203 3.00 5.79 4.60
C ILE A 203 4.16 6.47 5.35
N GLY A 204 3.92 7.00 6.55
CA GLY A 204 4.97 7.56 7.40
C GLY A 204 6.04 6.54 7.76
N VAL A 205 5.64 5.33 8.13
CA VAL A 205 6.55 4.22 8.41
C VAL A 205 7.33 3.81 7.16
N ILE A 206 6.66 3.65 6.03
CA ILE A 206 7.31 3.33 4.75
C ILE A 206 8.35 4.39 4.39
N THR A 207 8.02 5.68 4.53
CA THR A 207 8.93 6.79 4.22
C THR A 207 10.17 6.75 5.09
N TYR A 208 10.01 6.48 6.39
CA TYR A 208 11.12 6.30 7.32
C TYR A 208 12.06 5.20 6.85
N ILE A 209 11.51 4.06 6.45
CA ILE A 209 12.28 2.90 5.96
C ILE A 209 12.98 3.23 4.64
N LEU A 210 12.31 3.90 3.70
CA LEU A 210 12.91 4.30 2.42
C LEU A 210 14.17 5.13 2.59
N LEU A 211 14.18 6.02 3.59
CA LEU A 211 15.29 6.94 3.83
C LEU A 211 16.41 6.34 4.67
N SER A 212 16.09 5.42 5.57
CA SER A 212 17.05 4.94 6.58
C SER A 212 17.44 3.47 6.44
N GLY A 213 16.60 2.67 5.80
CA GLY A 213 16.75 1.21 5.84
C GLY A 213 16.38 0.59 7.18
N ALA A 214 15.91 1.40 8.14
CA ALA A 214 15.51 0.94 9.48
C ALA A 214 14.00 1.14 9.68
N SER A 215 13.40 0.31 10.53
CA SER A 215 11.98 0.38 10.88
C SER A 215 11.79 1.14 12.19
N PRO A 216 10.94 2.19 12.23
CA PRO A 216 10.93 3.13 13.35
C PRO A 216 10.40 2.55 14.68
N PHE A 217 9.52 1.56 14.63
CA PHE A 217 8.85 1.02 15.84
C PHE A 217 9.24 -0.42 16.17
N LEU A 218 10.05 -1.04 15.32
CA LEU A 218 10.42 -2.46 15.48
C LEU A 218 11.13 -2.71 16.80
N GLY A 219 10.52 -3.56 17.64
CA GLY A 219 11.12 -4.08 18.87
C GLY A 219 11.53 -5.53 18.73
N ASP A 220 12.02 -6.12 19.81
CA ASP A 220 12.48 -7.51 19.83
C ASP A 220 11.30 -8.51 19.79
N THR A 221 10.12 -8.08 20.21
CA THR A 221 8.90 -8.88 20.18
C THR A 221 7.77 -8.12 19.50
N LYS A 222 6.74 -8.86 19.08
CA LYS A 222 5.51 -8.28 18.56
C LYS A 222 4.88 -7.30 19.57
N GLN A 223 4.84 -7.69 20.85
CA GLN A 223 4.27 -6.88 21.91
C GLN A 223 5.04 -5.57 22.11
N GLU A 224 6.36 -5.63 22.04
CA GLU A 224 7.21 -4.44 22.14
C GLU A 224 6.99 -3.49 20.97
N THR A 225 6.90 -4.02 19.74
CA THR A 225 6.58 -3.23 18.53
C THR A 225 5.23 -2.52 18.69
N LEU A 226 4.19 -3.24 19.12
CA LEU A 226 2.87 -2.65 19.32
C LEU A 226 2.86 -1.60 20.42
N ALA A 227 3.61 -1.80 21.50
CA ALA A 227 3.77 -0.81 22.56
C ALA A 227 4.46 0.46 22.04
N ASN A 228 5.50 0.31 21.23
CA ASN A 228 6.20 1.43 20.59
C ASN A 228 5.26 2.23 19.69
N VAL A 229 4.44 1.55 18.90
CA VAL A 229 3.44 2.20 18.03
C VAL A 229 2.44 3.00 18.87
N SER A 230 1.84 2.37 19.87
CA SER A 230 0.83 3.01 20.74
C SER A 230 1.38 4.24 21.46
N ALA A 231 2.64 4.18 21.88
CA ALA A 231 3.32 5.30 22.55
C ALA A 231 3.92 6.32 21.59
N VAL A 232 3.89 6.05 20.28
CA VAL A 232 4.61 6.84 19.26
C VAL A 232 6.09 6.98 19.63
N ASN A 233 6.68 5.87 20.06
CA ASN A 233 8.06 5.83 20.51
C ASN A 233 9.00 5.56 19.34
N TYR A 234 9.50 6.63 18.73
CA TYR A 234 10.51 6.58 17.66
C TYR A 234 11.35 7.85 17.69
N GLU A 235 12.48 7.79 17.06
CA GLU A 235 13.36 8.94 16.87
C GLU A 235 14.09 8.87 15.53
N PHE A 236 14.63 9.99 15.09
CA PHE A 236 15.50 10.03 13.92
C PHE A 236 16.94 9.86 14.40
N GLU A 237 17.42 8.62 14.41
CA GLU A 237 18.79 8.30 14.86
C GLU A 237 19.83 8.94 13.94
N ASP A 238 20.83 9.59 14.50
CA ASP A 238 21.88 10.29 13.75
C ASP A 238 22.64 9.37 12.79
N GLU A 239 22.80 8.11 13.15
CA GLU A 239 23.42 7.10 12.30
C GLU A 239 22.77 7.02 10.91
N TYR A 240 21.44 7.15 10.84
CA TYR A 240 20.66 7.00 9.60
C TYR A 240 20.16 8.31 9.01
N PHE A 241 20.04 9.37 9.82
CA PHE A 241 19.35 10.61 9.42
C PHE A 241 20.22 11.87 9.47
N SER A 242 21.53 11.76 9.75
CA SER A 242 22.42 12.93 9.85
C SER A 242 22.45 13.79 8.59
N ASN A 243 22.30 13.17 7.42
CA ASN A 243 22.30 13.86 6.13
C ASN A 243 20.91 14.04 5.51
N THR A 244 19.86 13.70 6.27
CA THR A 244 18.48 13.80 5.80
C THR A 244 17.95 15.22 6.00
N SER A 245 17.27 15.78 5.00
CA SER A 245 16.76 17.14 5.04
C SER A 245 15.72 17.34 6.14
N ALA A 246 15.60 18.57 6.62
CA ALA A 246 14.57 18.94 7.59
C ALA A 246 13.15 18.75 7.03
N LEU A 247 12.97 18.97 5.73
CA LEU A 247 11.66 18.77 5.07
C LEU A 247 11.23 17.31 5.06
N ALA A 248 12.16 16.38 4.81
CA ALA A 248 11.88 14.94 4.85
C ALA A 248 11.44 14.50 6.24
N LYS A 249 12.16 14.94 7.28
CA LYS A 249 11.81 14.64 8.67
C LYS A 249 10.46 15.26 9.07
N ASP A 250 10.17 16.48 8.63
CA ASP A 250 8.89 17.15 8.88
C ASP A 250 7.73 16.35 8.24
N PHE A 251 7.92 15.87 7.01
CA PHE A 251 6.94 15.03 6.34
C PHE A 251 6.58 13.79 7.17
N ILE A 252 7.60 13.08 7.66
CA ILE A 252 7.41 11.89 8.50
C ILE A 252 6.71 12.24 9.81
N ARG A 253 7.15 13.32 10.50
CA ARG A 253 6.53 13.73 11.77
C ARG A 253 5.05 14.03 11.65
N ARG A 254 4.61 14.61 10.53
CA ARG A 254 3.21 14.96 10.31
C ARG A 254 2.34 13.75 9.97
N LEU A 255 2.95 12.63 9.60
CA LEU A 255 2.27 11.35 9.37
C LEU A 255 2.25 10.47 10.61
N LEU A 256 3.33 10.46 11.41
CA LEU A 256 3.43 9.64 12.61
C LEU A 256 2.83 10.39 13.83
N VAL A 257 1.58 10.78 13.70
CA VAL A 257 0.78 11.48 14.70
C VAL A 257 -0.26 10.52 15.28
N LYS A 258 -0.32 10.42 16.59
CA LYS A 258 -1.21 9.45 17.28
C LYS A 258 -2.68 9.72 17.00
N ASP A 259 -3.12 10.99 17.11
CA ASP A 259 -4.51 11.37 16.84
C ASP A 259 -4.77 11.37 15.32
N PRO A 260 -5.65 10.48 14.81
CA PRO A 260 -5.95 10.43 13.37
C PRO A 260 -6.45 11.77 12.81
N LYS A 261 -7.17 12.56 13.61
CA LYS A 261 -7.72 13.85 13.19
C LYS A 261 -6.66 14.92 12.97
N LYS A 262 -5.51 14.78 13.63
CA LYS A 262 -4.37 15.71 13.52
C LYS A 262 -3.32 15.25 12.54
N ARG A 263 -3.41 14.00 12.08
CA ARG A 263 -2.50 13.39 11.13
C ARG A 263 -2.71 14.00 9.73
N MET A 264 -1.62 14.22 9.01
CA MET A 264 -1.65 14.73 7.63
C MET A 264 -2.50 13.81 6.75
N THR A 265 -3.44 14.39 5.99
CA THR A 265 -4.26 13.66 5.00
C THR A 265 -3.46 13.38 3.73
N ILE A 266 -4.03 12.56 2.83
CA ILE A 266 -3.38 12.33 1.52
C ILE A 266 -3.30 13.64 0.71
N GLN A 267 -4.32 14.48 0.76
CA GLN A 267 -4.30 15.79 0.09
C GLN A 267 -3.19 16.67 0.66
N ASP A 268 -3.07 16.75 1.98
CA ASP A 268 -2.01 17.51 2.65
C ASP A 268 -0.62 17.01 2.26
N SER A 269 -0.45 15.68 2.19
CA SER A 269 0.85 15.07 1.86
C SER A 269 1.31 15.42 0.45
N LEU A 270 0.39 15.51 -0.51
CA LEU A 270 0.69 15.90 -1.88
C LEU A 270 1.08 17.38 -2.02
N GLN A 271 0.67 18.21 -1.05
CA GLN A 271 1.01 19.65 -1.00
C GLN A 271 2.22 19.94 -0.11
N HIS A 272 2.73 18.94 0.60
CA HIS A 272 3.89 19.15 1.48
C HIS A 272 5.12 19.59 0.67
N PRO A 273 5.91 20.57 1.16
CA PRO A 273 7.06 21.11 0.41
C PRO A 273 8.11 20.10 -0.01
N TRP A 274 8.22 18.98 0.71
CA TRP A 274 9.13 17.89 0.34
C TRP A 274 8.68 17.13 -0.91
N ILE A 275 7.36 17.07 -1.15
CA ILE A 275 6.74 16.32 -2.25
C ILE A 275 6.40 17.22 -3.43
N LYS A 276 5.87 18.42 -3.16
CA LYS A 276 5.42 19.35 -4.21
C LYS A 276 6.57 19.77 -5.12
N PRO A 277 6.39 19.76 -6.47
CA PRO A 277 7.47 20.12 -7.41
C PRO A 277 8.04 21.51 -7.17
N LYS A 278 9.38 21.64 -7.15
CA LYS A 278 10.10 22.91 -6.94
C LYS A 278 9.81 23.96 -8.03
N ASP A 279 9.55 23.51 -9.25
CA ASP A 279 9.29 24.40 -10.41
C ASP A 279 8.03 25.25 -10.23
N THR A 280 7.01 24.72 -9.54
CA THR A 280 5.78 25.46 -9.23
C THR A 280 6.01 26.55 -8.18
N GLN A 281 6.96 26.36 -7.25
CA GLN A 281 7.31 27.36 -6.23
C GLN A 281 8.13 28.51 -6.84
N GLN A 282 9.02 28.22 -7.79
CA GLN A 282 9.79 29.26 -8.50
C GLN A 282 8.92 30.11 -9.42
N ALA A 283 7.94 29.51 -10.11
CA ALA A 283 7.00 30.25 -10.94
C ALA A 283 6.13 31.22 -10.13
N LEU A 284 5.72 30.85 -8.93
CA LEU A 284 4.96 31.72 -8.03
C LEU A 284 5.81 32.84 -7.44
N SER A 285 7.07 32.58 -7.09
CA SER A 285 7.97 33.61 -6.56
C SER A 285 8.41 34.61 -7.64
N SER A 286 8.56 34.19 -8.91
CA SER A 286 8.89 35.07 -10.01
C SER A 286 7.71 35.95 -10.47
N ALA A 287 6.47 35.50 -10.26
CA ALA A 287 5.27 36.26 -10.57
C ALA A 287 5.04 37.45 -9.60
N TRP A 288 5.66 37.42 -8.41
CA TRP A 288 5.55 38.50 -7.41
C TRP A 288 6.73 39.45 -7.38
N SER A 289 7.74 39.26 -8.23
CA SER A 289 8.96 40.09 -8.25
C SER A 289 9.06 41.09 -9.40
N HIS A 290 7.96 41.47 -10.03
CA HIS A 290 7.95 42.59 -10.97
C HIS A 290 7.25 43.82 -10.37
N PRO A 291 7.97 44.81 -9.88
CA PRO A 291 7.40 46.14 -9.74
C PRO A 291 7.39 46.81 -11.10
N GLN A 292 6.23 46.90 -11.71
CA GLN A 292 6.03 47.91 -12.73
C GLN A 292 5.86 49.26 -12.06
N PHE A 293 6.92 50.04 -12.01
CA PHE A 293 6.80 51.47 -12.02
C PHE A 293 7.95 52.02 -12.86
N GLU A 294 7.65 52.43 -14.08
CA GLU A 294 8.20 53.62 -14.65
C GLU A 294 7.17 54.24 -15.60
N LYS A 295 6.72 55.46 -15.15
CA LYS A 295 6.16 56.64 -15.83
C LYS A 295 5.13 56.42 -16.94
#